data_f704a4dc360551fbfbb2efa60f31fc8d
#
_entry.id   f704a4dc360551fbfbb2efa60f31fc8d
#
_cell.length_a   1.000
_cell.length_b   1.000
_cell.length_c   1.000
_cell.angle_alpha   90.00
_cell.angle_beta   90.00
_cell.angle_gamma   90.00
#
_symmetry.space_group_name_H-M   'P 1'
#
loop_
_entity.id
_entity.type
_entity.pdbx_description
1 polymer ?
#
loop_
_entity_poly.entity_id
_entity_poly.type
_entity_poly.pdbx_seq_one_letter_code
_entity_poly.pdbx_strand_id
1 'polypeptide(L)'
;MKTILLKSNDSDVNKASQLLSDGKLVAIPTETVYGLAADASNISAINKIFEVKKRPQSHPLILHLKSIDQLNDWAIDIPSDVNILAKHFWPGPMSLLLKKHPDVLGEITGGSDKICIRIPNHPVALSLLTMLNKGIVAPSANLFGRVSPTSAKHVLDDLDGKISAIIDGGQCEVGLESTIIDLTQIQPKILRPGGLPIANIEVVLDKKILPHSNSDEKISGNLLNHYQPRASVHPYKKSAIEDLINDMPKNKSVLLLLSDMNKDNIHIHQMPKDAYQYGQVLYSTLRLMDDKKYEKIYIELPPKKSEWYAIHDRIKKASFKA
;
A
#
# COMPACT_ATOMS: atom_id res chain seq x y z
N MET A 1 -8.89 -20.71 14.24
CA MET A 1 -10.08 -19.84 14.12
C MET A 1 -10.35 -19.66 12.62
N LYS A 2 -11.60 -19.66 12.15
CA LYS A 2 -11.89 -19.38 10.72
C LYS A 2 -12.11 -17.88 10.55
N THR A 3 -11.49 -17.26 9.53
CA THR A 3 -11.71 -15.85 9.21
C THR A 3 -13.11 -15.64 8.62
N ILE A 4 -13.86 -14.67 9.12
CA ILE A 4 -15.21 -14.37 8.65
C ILE A 4 -15.12 -13.43 7.44
N LEU A 5 -15.76 -13.79 6.33
CA LEU A 5 -15.94 -12.88 5.20
C LEU A 5 -17.22 -12.07 5.39
N LEU A 6 -17.09 -10.77 5.56
CA LEU A 6 -18.16 -9.80 5.73
C LEU A 6 -18.43 -9.09 4.40
N LYS A 7 -19.69 -8.66 4.19
CA LYS A 7 -20.07 -7.84 3.04
C LYS A 7 -19.91 -6.35 3.35
N SER A 8 -20.01 -5.51 2.34
CA SER A 8 -19.93 -4.04 2.45
C SER A 8 -21.25 -3.36 2.82
N ASN A 9 -22.16 -4.05 3.53
CA ASN A 9 -23.40 -3.48 4.04
C ASN A 9 -23.27 -3.00 5.50
N ASP A 10 -24.16 -2.14 5.94
CA ASP A 10 -24.11 -1.49 7.26
C ASP A 10 -24.06 -2.48 8.43
N SER A 11 -24.81 -3.59 8.36
CA SER A 11 -24.81 -4.62 9.40
C SER A 11 -23.46 -5.27 9.58
N ASP A 12 -22.80 -5.63 8.46
CA ASP A 12 -21.50 -6.28 8.48
C ASP A 12 -20.37 -5.27 8.83
N VAL A 13 -20.50 -4.00 8.39
CA VAL A 13 -19.55 -2.92 8.79
C VAL A 13 -19.67 -2.64 10.29
N ASN A 14 -20.89 -2.64 10.85
CA ASN A 14 -21.09 -2.51 12.30
C ASN A 14 -20.47 -3.69 13.07
N LYS A 15 -20.62 -4.91 12.59
CA LYS A 15 -19.96 -6.09 13.16
C LYS A 15 -18.42 -5.96 13.13
N ALA A 16 -17.86 -5.45 12.04
CA ALA A 16 -16.43 -5.18 11.93
C ALA A 16 -15.99 -4.11 12.94
N SER A 17 -16.77 -3.05 13.13
CA SER A 17 -16.53 -2.00 14.14
C SER A 17 -16.50 -2.57 15.56
N GLN A 18 -17.43 -3.46 15.91
CA GLN A 18 -17.43 -4.14 17.21
C GLN A 18 -16.19 -5.03 17.38
N LEU A 19 -15.82 -5.81 16.35
CA LEU A 19 -14.60 -6.63 16.39
C LEU A 19 -13.33 -5.78 16.64
N LEU A 20 -13.22 -4.61 15.99
CA LEU A 20 -12.11 -3.69 16.25
C LEU A 20 -12.14 -3.14 17.67
N SER A 21 -13.31 -2.75 18.19
CA SER A 21 -13.50 -2.28 19.57
C SER A 21 -13.12 -3.36 20.59
N ASP A 22 -13.35 -4.64 20.27
CA ASP A 22 -12.96 -5.80 21.08
C ASP A 22 -11.45 -6.15 20.94
N GLY A 23 -10.66 -5.31 20.28
CA GLY A 23 -9.23 -5.54 20.07
C GLY A 23 -8.92 -6.69 19.12
N LYS A 24 -9.83 -7.02 18.21
CA LYS A 24 -9.63 -7.98 17.13
C LYS A 24 -9.10 -7.29 15.87
N LEU A 25 -8.50 -8.08 14.97
CA LEU A 25 -8.02 -7.60 13.68
C LEU A 25 -9.05 -7.84 12.59
N VAL A 26 -9.29 -6.81 11.78
CA VAL A 26 -10.17 -6.86 10.61
C VAL A 26 -9.43 -6.33 9.39
N ALA A 27 -9.45 -7.07 8.29
CA ALA A 27 -8.97 -6.51 7.02
C ALA A 27 -10.07 -5.70 6.35
N ILE A 28 -9.73 -4.50 5.92
CA ILE A 28 -10.66 -3.52 5.35
C ILE A 28 -10.24 -3.11 3.93
N PRO A 29 -11.19 -2.89 3.03
CA PRO A 29 -10.91 -2.33 1.71
C PRO A 29 -10.54 -0.85 1.84
N THR A 30 -9.60 -0.40 1.01
CA THR A 30 -9.36 1.00 0.71
C THR A 30 -9.24 1.19 -0.80
N GLU A 31 -9.22 2.42 -1.29
CA GLU A 31 -9.01 2.70 -2.71
C GLU A 31 -7.61 2.26 -3.19
N THR A 32 -6.64 2.18 -2.27
CA THR A 32 -5.23 1.82 -2.57
C THR A 32 -4.98 0.33 -2.50
N VAL A 33 -4.96 -0.24 -1.31
CA VAL A 33 -4.78 -1.67 -1.03
C VAL A 33 -5.61 -2.05 0.20
N TYR A 34 -5.92 -3.32 0.40
CA TYR A 34 -6.54 -3.77 1.65
C TYR A 34 -5.62 -3.54 2.84
N GLY A 35 -6.16 -2.93 3.90
CA GLY A 35 -5.47 -2.66 5.15
C GLY A 35 -5.83 -3.64 6.26
N LEU A 36 -4.86 -4.07 7.06
CA LEU A 36 -5.10 -4.85 8.29
C LEU A 36 -5.33 -3.89 9.45
N ALA A 37 -6.60 -3.68 9.80
CA ALA A 37 -7.01 -2.69 10.78
C ALA A 37 -6.94 -3.20 12.21
N ALA A 38 -6.51 -2.31 13.12
CA ALA A 38 -6.64 -2.40 14.57
C ALA A 38 -7.00 -1.04 15.17
N ASP A 39 -7.72 -1.02 16.30
CA ASP A 39 -7.97 0.19 17.09
C ASP A 39 -6.62 0.80 17.51
N ALA A 40 -6.37 2.04 17.13
CA ALA A 40 -5.11 2.75 17.38
C ALA A 40 -4.89 3.10 18.86
N SER A 41 -5.93 3.01 19.71
CA SER A 41 -5.84 3.18 21.16
C SER A 41 -5.54 1.88 21.91
N ASN A 42 -5.50 0.72 21.24
CA ASN A 42 -5.35 -0.60 21.84
C ASN A 42 -3.98 -1.23 21.53
N ILE A 43 -3.04 -1.10 22.47
CA ILE A 43 -1.68 -1.65 22.35
C ILE A 43 -1.70 -3.15 22.01
N SER A 44 -2.57 -3.93 22.65
CA SER A 44 -2.67 -5.38 22.42
C SER A 44 -3.08 -5.68 20.96
N ALA A 45 -4.04 -4.91 20.42
CA ALA A 45 -4.48 -5.05 19.03
C ALA A 45 -3.37 -4.64 18.04
N ILE A 46 -2.64 -3.55 18.34
CA ILE A 46 -1.51 -3.11 17.53
C ILE A 46 -0.42 -4.19 17.49
N ASN A 47 -0.06 -4.76 18.63
CA ASN A 47 0.96 -5.82 18.71
C ASN A 47 0.55 -7.07 17.91
N LYS A 48 -0.73 -7.45 17.91
CA LYS A 48 -1.23 -8.55 17.05
C LYS A 48 -1.02 -8.30 15.56
N ILE A 49 -1.06 -7.03 15.09
CA ILE A 49 -0.71 -6.73 13.69
C ILE A 49 0.72 -7.17 13.38
N PHE A 50 1.68 -6.84 14.24
CA PHE A 50 3.08 -7.22 14.04
C PHE A 50 3.27 -8.73 14.05
N GLU A 51 2.63 -9.43 14.98
CA GLU A 51 2.66 -10.91 15.09
C GLU A 51 2.09 -11.57 13.83
N VAL A 52 0.86 -11.23 13.45
CA VAL A 52 0.15 -11.84 12.32
C VAL A 52 0.88 -11.60 11.01
N LYS A 53 1.41 -10.40 10.81
CA LYS A 53 2.17 -10.04 9.61
C LYS A 53 3.61 -10.53 9.63
N LYS A 54 4.15 -11.00 10.77
CA LYS A 54 5.59 -11.23 10.99
C LYS A 54 6.41 -9.96 10.70
N ARG A 55 5.88 -8.80 11.08
CA ARG A 55 6.47 -7.48 10.84
C ARG A 55 7.31 -7.06 12.04
N PRO A 56 8.54 -6.52 11.86
CA PRO A 56 9.30 -5.95 12.97
C PRO A 56 8.56 -4.76 13.60
N GLN A 57 8.52 -4.70 14.93
CA GLN A 57 7.84 -3.61 15.68
C GLN A 57 8.47 -2.22 15.44
N SER A 58 9.74 -2.17 15.02
CA SER A 58 10.40 -0.91 14.65
C SER A 58 9.90 -0.29 13.34
N HIS A 59 9.00 -0.96 12.60
CA HIS A 59 8.44 -0.43 11.36
C HIS A 59 7.11 0.27 11.63
N PRO A 60 7.01 1.60 11.46
CA PRO A 60 5.81 2.38 11.77
C PRO A 60 4.60 1.95 10.96
N LEU A 61 3.43 2.21 11.52
CA LEU A 61 2.12 1.97 10.90
C LEU A 61 1.54 3.31 10.41
N ILE A 62 0.60 3.25 9.46
CA ILE A 62 -0.14 4.42 9.01
C ILE A 62 -1.45 4.48 9.77
N LEU A 63 -1.70 5.60 10.43
CA LEU A 63 -2.95 5.92 11.09
C LEU A 63 -3.99 6.38 10.06
N HIS A 64 -5.19 5.82 10.13
CA HIS A 64 -6.32 6.20 9.30
C HIS A 64 -7.38 6.89 10.15
N LEU A 65 -7.84 8.05 9.71
CA LEU A 65 -8.85 8.88 10.36
C LEU A 65 -10.09 9.01 9.46
N LYS A 66 -11.23 9.35 10.07
CA LYS A 66 -12.48 9.61 9.32
C LYS A 66 -12.52 11.01 8.70
N SER A 67 -11.89 12.00 9.35
CA SER A 67 -11.87 13.39 8.90
C SER A 67 -10.65 14.14 9.41
N ILE A 68 -10.36 15.29 8.82
CA ILE A 68 -9.26 16.19 9.23
C ILE A 68 -9.48 16.75 10.65
N ASP A 69 -10.72 16.84 11.13
CA ASP A 69 -11.03 17.38 12.46
C ASP A 69 -10.37 16.60 13.60
N GLN A 70 -10.07 15.30 13.35
CA GLN A 70 -9.38 14.46 14.32
C GLN A 70 -7.85 14.66 14.33
N LEU A 71 -7.30 15.48 13.43
CA LEU A 71 -5.85 15.54 13.23
C LEU A 71 -5.10 16.02 14.48
N ASN A 72 -5.66 17.00 15.20
CA ASN A 72 -5.05 17.56 16.41
C ASN A 72 -4.94 16.57 17.59
N ASP A 73 -5.73 15.48 17.58
CA ASP A 73 -5.64 14.43 18.59
C ASP A 73 -4.36 13.58 18.39
N TRP A 74 -3.75 13.63 17.19
CA TRP A 74 -2.67 12.74 16.79
C TRP A 74 -1.37 13.44 16.39
N ALA A 75 -1.45 14.72 16.00
CA ALA A 75 -0.31 15.49 15.54
C ALA A 75 -0.27 16.88 16.17
N ILE A 76 0.94 17.41 16.33
CA ILE A 76 1.20 18.78 16.82
C ILE A 76 2.06 19.54 15.81
N ASP A 77 2.16 20.85 16.00
CA ASP A 77 2.95 21.76 15.13
C ASP A 77 2.58 21.57 13.65
N ILE A 78 1.27 21.47 13.36
CA ILE A 78 0.73 21.13 12.03
C ILE A 78 0.99 22.29 11.04
N PRO A 79 1.81 22.06 9.97
CA PRO A 79 2.09 23.12 9.00
C PRO A 79 0.85 23.50 8.19
N SER A 80 0.79 24.75 7.70
CA SER A 80 -0.32 25.23 6.84
C SER A 80 -0.49 24.42 5.55
N ASP A 81 0.59 23.86 5.01
CA ASP A 81 0.59 22.99 3.83
C ASP A 81 -0.32 21.75 4.01
N VAL A 82 -0.54 21.29 5.24
CA VAL A 82 -1.47 20.20 5.56
C VAL A 82 -2.90 20.53 5.13
N ASN A 83 -3.39 21.72 5.48
CA ASN A 83 -4.75 22.14 5.13
C ASN A 83 -4.92 22.29 3.61
N ILE A 84 -3.91 22.80 2.92
CA ILE A 84 -3.90 22.93 1.46
C ILE A 84 -3.99 21.55 0.82
N LEU A 85 -3.13 20.63 1.20
CA LEU A 85 -3.09 19.27 0.66
C LEU A 85 -4.34 18.46 1.01
N ALA A 86 -4.79 18.54 2.27
CA ALA A 86 -5.96 17.82 2.74
C ALA A 86 -7.23 18.24 1.97
N LYS A 87 -7.42 19.53 1.70
CA LYS A 87 -8.55 20.03 0.92
C LYS A 87 -8.63 19.44 -0.48
N HIS A 88 -7.48 19.11 -1.10
CA HIS A 88 -7.42 18.62 -2.48
C HIS A 88 -7.34 17.10 -2.57
N PHE A 89 -6.70 16.44 -1.60
CA PHE A 89 -6.33 15.03 -1.71
C PHE A 89 -6.84 14.14 -0.57
N TRP A 90 -7.59 14.67 0.40
CA TRP A 90 -8.29 13.91 1.41
C TRP A 90 -9.82 14.10 1.33
N PRO A 91 -10.56 13.01 1.39
CA PRO A 91 -10.14 11.59 1.43
C PRO A 91 -9.40 11.17 0.14
N GLY A 92 -8.33 10.34 0.28
CA GLY A 92 -7.58 9.92 -0.91
C GLY A 92 -6.24 9.21 -0.66
N PRO A 93 -5.50 8.91 -1.75
CA PRO A 93 -4.30 8.10 -1.73
C PRO A 93 -3.05 8.89 -1.31
N MET A 94 -3.19 9.77 -0.31
CA MET A 94 -2.12 10.58 0.28
C MET A 94 -1.97 10.30 1.76
N SER A 95 -0.73 10.15 2.23
CA SER A 95 -0.38 10.07 3.65
C SER A 95 0.61 11.18 3.99
N LEU A 96 0.41 11.85 5.13
CA LEU A 96 1.27 12.90 5.62
C LEU A 96 2.06 12.44 6.83
N LEU A 97 3.38 12.61 6.80
CA LEU A 97 4.22 12.43 7.98
C LEU A 97 4.31 13.76 8.71
N LEU A 98 3.87 13.75 9.98
CA LEU A 98 3.75 14.92 10.86
C LEU A 98 4.42 14.64 12.19
N LYS A 99 4.68 15.69 12.98
CA LYS A 99 5.14 15.56 14.37
C LYS A 99 4.01 14.97 15.21
N LYS A 100 4.28 13.86 15.91
CA LYS A 100 3.26 13.15 16.67
C LYS A 100 2.86 13.90 17.95
N HIS A 101 1.59 13.78 18.33
CA HIS A 101 1.15 14.20 19.67
C HIS A 101 1.82 13.33 20.75
N PRO A 102 2.21 13.88 21.92
CA PRO A 102 2.87 13.11 22.98
C PRO A 102 2.12 11.85 23.43
N ASP A 103 0.80 11.88 23.43
CA ASP A 103 -0.06 10.77 23.87
C ASP A 103 -0.17 9.62 22.84
N VAL A 104 0.41 9.79 21.66
CA VAL A 104 0.40 8.72 20.63
C VAL A 104 1.31 7.59 21.05
N LEU A 105 0.77 6.37 21.03
CA LEU A 105 1.48 5.14 21.37
C LEU A 105 2.72 4.95 20.49
N GLY A 106 3.86 4.65 21.13
CA GLY A 106 5.13 4.43 20.46
C GLY A 106 5.11 3.27 19.46
N GLU A 107 4.28 2.27 19.70
CA GLU A 107 4.06 1.11 18.85
C GLU A 107 3.54 1.50 17.45
N ILE A 108 2.76 2.57 17.33
CA ILE A 108 2.28 3.08 16.04
C ILE A 108 3.44 3.63 15.23
N THR A 109 4.35 4.33 15.88
CA THR A 109 5.42 5.10 15.22
C THR A 109 6.76 4.35 15.15
N GLY A 110 6.82 3.13 15.72
CA GLY A 110 8.07 2.37 15.84
C GLY A 110 9.14 3.11 16.67
N GLY A 111 8.69 3.95 17.63
CA GLY A 111 9.54 4.77 18.49
C GLY A 111 9.93 6.14 17.91
N SER A 112 9.46 6.50 16.70
CA SER A 112 9.69 7.83 16.10
C SER A 112 8.86 8.91 16.80
N ASP A 113 9.33 10.16 16.77
CA ASP A 113 8.61 11.37 17.16
C ASP A 113 7.66 11.88 16.06
N LYS A 114 7.53 11.12 14.97
CA LYS A 114 6.66 11.43 13.83
C LYS A 114 5.59 10.37 13.64
N ILE A 115 4.44 10.77 13.10
CA ILE A 115 3.31 9.90 12.79
C ILE A 115 2.88 10.07 11.33
N CYS A 116 2.59 8.96 10.66
CA CYS A 116 2.06 8.97 9.31
C CYS A 116 0.53 8.83 9.35
N ILE A 117 -0.20 9.82 8.82
CA ILE A 117 -1.66 9.93 8.90
C ILE A 117 -2.27 9.97 7.51
N ARG A 118 -3.46 9.36 7.36
CA ARG A 118 -4.23 9.34 6.12
C ARG A 118 -5.73 9.35 6.39
N ILE A 119 -6.51 9.89 5.44
CA ILE A 119 -7.96 9.73 5.35
C ILE A 119 -8.23 8.95 4.06
N PRO A 120 -8.67 7.68 4.11
CA PRO A 120 -8.85 6.84 2.93
C PRO A 120 -10.11 7.24 2.14
N ASN A 121 -10.08 7.09 0.82
CA ASN A 121 -11.25 7.35 -0.03
C ASN A 121 -11.92 6.03 -0.44
N HIS A 122 -12.54 5.38 0.53
CA HIS A 122 -13.33 4.17 0.26
C HIS A 122 -14.59 4.20 1.14
N PRO A 123 -15.80 4.04 0.58
CA PRO A 123 -17.04 4.21 1.34
C PRO A 123 -17.13 3.29 2.56
N VAL A 124 -16.72 2.03 2.42
CA VAL A 124 -16.71 1.06 3.53
C VAL A 124 -15.70 1.46 4.63
N ALA A 125 -14.51 1.92 4.26
CA ALA A 125 -13.51 2.36 5.23
C ALA A 125 -13.98 3.61 6.00
N LEU A 126 -14.58 4.58 5.30
CA LEU A 126 -15.12 5.79 5.92
C LEU A 126 -16.34 5.49 6.82
N SER A 127 -17.24 4.60 6.39
CA SER A 127 -18.37 4.14 7.20
C SER A 127 -17.88 3.45 8.49
N LEU A 128 -16.90 2.55 8.37
CA LEU A 128 -16.29 1.87 9.52
C LEU A 128 -15.65 2.86 10.50
N LEU A 129 -14.84 3.80 9.99
CA LEU A 129 -14.19 4.84 10.82
C LEU A 129 -15.23 5.75 11.50
N THR A 130 -16.34 6.03 10.82
CA THR A 130 -17.44 6.82 11.37
C THR A 130 -18.17 6.06 12.48
N MET A 131 -18.50 4.78 12.28
CA MET A 131 -19.14 3.95 13.29
C MET A 131 -18.24 3.72 14.51
N LEU A 132 -16.95 3.46 14.29
CA LEU A 132 -15.97 3.25 15.34
C LEU A 132 -15.67 4.54 16.12
N ASN A 133 -15.75 5.69 15.45
CA ASN A 133 -15.41 7.02 15.96
C ASN A 133 -14.03 7.12 16.61
N LYS A 134 -13.07 6.35 16.13
CA LYS A 134 -11.67 6.28 16.59
C LYS A 134 -10.74 6.18 15.40
N GLY A 135 -9.46 6.54 15.59
CA GLY A 135 -8.41 6.23 14.63
C GLY A 135 -8.11 4.73 14.60
N ILE A 136 -7.76 4.21 13.44
CA ILE A 136 -7.25 2.84 13.27
C ILE A 136 -5.86 2.86 12.66
N VAL A 137 -5.01 1.93 13.02
CA VAL A 137 -3.77 1.66 12.27
C VAL A 137 -4.06 0.57 11.25
N ALA A 138 -3.61 0.75 10.00
CA ALA A 138 -3.91 -0.20 8.93
C ALA A 138 -2.74 -0.33 7.92
N PRO A 139 -1.69 -1.11 8.22
CA PRO A 139 -0.75 -1.54 7.18
C PRO A 139 -1.45 -2.47 6.18
N SER A 140 -0.85 -2.70 4.99
CA SER A 140 -1.39 -3.63 4.00
C SER A 140 -1.68 -5.02 4.60
N ALA A 141 -2.79 -5.67 4.21
CA ALA A 141 -3.28 -6.92 4.82
C ALA A 141 -2.64 -8.18 4.22
N ASN A 142 -1.30 -8.24 4.17
CA ASN A 142 -0.46 -9.34 3.67
C ASN A 142 0.62 -9.70 4.68
N LEU A 143 1.29 -10.83 4.52
CA LEU A 143 2.54 -11.14 5.21
C LEU A 143 3.62 -10.13 4.85
N PHE A 144 4.49 -9.78 5.81
CA PHE A 144 5.54 -8.79 5.62
C PHE A 144 6.46 -9.12 4.44
N GLY A 145 6.79 -8.13 3.62
CA GLY A 145 7.62 -8.27 2.43
C GLY A 145 6.91 -8.80 1.17
N ARG A 146 5.71 -9.38 1.31
CA ARG A 146 4.94 -9.94 0.18
C ARG A 146 4.17 -8.88 -0.58
N VAL A 147 3.64 -9.25 -1.75
CA VAL A 147 2.80 -8.39 -2.61
C VAL A 147 1.56 -7.92 -1.85
N SER A 148 1.27 -6.62 -1.87
CA SER A 148 0.09 -6.07 -1.20
C SER A 148 -1.22 -6.60 -1.80
N PRO A 149 -2.28 -6.81 -0.98
CA PRO A 149 -3.56 -7.32 -1.44
C PRO A 149 -4.44 -6.20 -2.01
N THR A 150 -5.04 -6.45 -3.17
CA THR A 150 -5.98 -5.54 -3.84
C THR A 150 -7.39 -6.08 -3.91
N SER A 151 -7.66 -7.24 -3.30
CA SER A 151 -8.98 -7.86 -3.16
C SER A 151 -9.09 -8.64 -1.86
N ALA A 152 -10.31 -8.95 -1.42
CA ALA A 152 -10.57 -9.80 -0.24
C ALA A 152 -9.97 -11.21 -0.41
N LYS A 153 -9.99 -11.76 -1.65
CA LYS A 153 -9.35 -13.04 -1.96
C LYS A 153 -7.85 -13.02 -1.65
N HIS A 154 -7.13 -11.98 -2.04
CA HIS A 154 -5.69 -11.85 -1.76
C HIS A 154 -5.40 -11.82 -0.25
N VAL A 155 -6.30 -11.24 0.54
CA VAL A 155 -6.18 -11.24 2.01
C VAL A 155 -6.41 -12.64 2.57
N LEU A 156 -7.44 -13.37 2.09
CA LEU A 156 -7.70 -14.76 2.48
C LEU A 156 -6.49 -15.65 2.19
N ASP A 157 -5.89 -15.52 1.01
CA ASP A 157 -4.73 -16.33 0.59
C ASP A 157 -3.53 -16.19 1.56
N ASP A 158 -3.37 -15.01 2.20
CA ASP A 158 -2.27 -14.73 3.13
C ASP A 158 -2.62 -14.92 4.62
N LEU A 159 -3.85 -14.56 5.01
CA LEU A 159 -4.22 -14.34 6.42
C LEU A 159 -5.44 -15.15 6.89
N ASP A 160 -5.97 -16.09 6.11
CA ASP A 160 -7.06 -16.96 6.60
C ASP A 160 -6.65 -17.69 7.89
N GLY A 161 -7.58 -17.75 8.83
CA GLY A 161 -7.37 -18.33 10.15
C GLY A 161 -6.53 -17.51 11.13
N LYS A 162 -5.92 -16.39 10.69
CA LYS A 162 -5.03 -15.54 11.51
C LYS A 162 -5.70 -14.24 11.96
N ILE A 163 -6.79 -13.82 11.31
CA ILE A 163 -7.54 -12.59 11.60
C ILE A 163 -9.03 -12.89 11.78
N SER A 164 -9.74 -12.00 12.44
CA SER A 164 -11.15 -12.26 12.80
C SER A 164 -12.09 -12.13 11.61
N ALA A 165 -11.90 -11.11 10.77
CA ALA A 165 -12.77 -10.86 9.62
C ALA A 165 -12.06 -10.12 8.48
N ILE A 166 -12.67 -10.18 7.31
CA ILE A 166 -12.34 -9.39 6.13
C ILE A 166 -13.65 -8.77 5.64
N ILE A 167 -13.68 -7.47 5.39
CA ILE A 167 -14.81 -6.85 4.68
C ILE A 167 -14.49 -6.89 3.19
N ASP A 168 -15.35 -7.55 2.41
CA ASP A 168 -15.21 -7.56 0.96
C ASP A 168 -15.84 -6.29 0.36
N GLY A 169 -14.99 -5.37 -0.07
CA GLY A 169 -15.37 -4.14 -0.77
C GLY A 169 -15.00 -4.16 -2.26
N GLY A 170 -14.68 -5.32 -2.81
CA GLY A 170 -14.29 -5.47 -4.21
C GLY A 170 -12.80 -5.20 -4.46
N GLN A 171 -12.47 -4.92 -5.71
CA GLN A 171 -11.13 -4.63 -6.17
C GLN A 171 -10.75 -3.18 -5.86
N CYS A 172 -9.52 -2.94 -5.38
CA CYS A 172 -9.02 -1.59 -5.16
C CYS A 172 -8.89 -0.79 -6.46
N GLU A 173 -9.33 0.48 -6.45
CA GLU A 173 -9.36 1.34 -7.64
C GLU A 173 -7.96 1.83 -8.05
N VAL A 174 -7.08 2.11 -7.08
CA VAL A 174 -5.72 2.64 -7.32
C VAL A 174 -4.69 1.52 -7.45
N GLY A 175 -4.80 0.47 -6.65
CA GLY A 175 -3.95 -0.73 -6.70
C GLY A 175 -2.52 -0.56 -6.21
N LEU A 176 -2.08 0.65 -5.87
CA LEU A 176 -0.79 0.97 -5.26
C LEU A 176 -1.02 1.71 -3.93
N GLU A 177 -0.07 1.62 -3.01
CA GLU A 177 -0.15 2.33 -1.73
C GLU A 177 -0.18 3.84 -1.90
N SER A 178 -0.59 4.54 -0.84
CA SER A 178 -0.60 6.01 -0.78
C SER A 178 0.79 6.63 -0.97
N THR A 179 0.85 7.78 -1.58
CA THR A 179 2.05 8.63 -1.60
C THR A 179 2.29 9.19 -0.22
N ILE A 180 3.53 9.04 0.33
CA ILE A 180 3.89 9.56 1.65
C ILE A 180 4.74 10.81 1.48
N ILE A 181 4.30 11.90 2.14
CA ILE A 181 4.96 13.21 2.12
C ILE A 181 5.37 13.56 3.54
N ASP A 182 6.65 13.88 3.73
CA ASP A 182 7.16 14.45 4.98
C ASP A 182 6.93 15.97 4.98
N LEU A 183 6.15 16.44 5.93
CA LEU A 183 5.89 17.85 6.20
C LEU A 183 6.48 18.31 7.53
N THR A 184 7.36 17.53 8.16
CA THR A 184 8.04 17.90 9.40
C THR A 184 9.21 18.85 9.19
N GLN A 185 9.59 19.07 7.93
CA GLN A 185 10.67 19.97 7.51
C GLN A 185 10.11 21.17 6.74
N ILE A 186 10.89 22.26 6.65
CA ILE A 186 10.49 23.48 5.90
C ILE A 186 10.19 23.13 4.43
N GLN A 187 11.01 22.26 3.82
CA GLN A 187 10.80 21.83 2.45
C GLN A 187 10.15 20.42 2.43
N PRO A 188 8.95 20.28 1.86
CA PRO A 188 8.29 18.98 1.73
C PRO A 188 9.15 17.96 0.97
N LYS A 189 9.11 16.69 1.40
CA LYS A 189 9.88 15.59 0.81
C LYS A 189 9.01 14.37 0.56
N ILE A 190 9.18 13.73 -0.60
CA ILE A 190 8.56 12.42 -0.85
C ILE A 190 9.36 11.34 -0.13
N LEU A 191 8.68 10.60 0.73
CA LEU A 191 9.27 9.42 1.39
C LEU A 191 8.90 8.12 0.69
N ARG A 192 7.73 8.06 0.06
CA ARG A 192 7.27 6.92 -0.72
C ARG A 192 6.43 7.40 -1.90
N PRO A 193 6.83 7.15 -3.13
CA PRO A 193 5.96 7.37 -4.28
C PRO A 193 4.79 6.37 -4.23
N GLY A 194 3.59 6.79 -4.61
CA GLY A 194 2.37 5.99 -4.54
C GLY A 194 1.33 6.42 -5.57
N GLY A 195 0.05 6.11 -5.29
CA GLY A 195 -1.05 6.33 -6.22
C GLY A 195 -1.34 7.79 -6.56
N LEU A 196 -0.90 8.75 -5.73
CA LEU A 196 -0.99 10.18 -6.05
C LEU A 196 0.32 10.65 -6.72
N PRO A 197 0.29 11.12 -8.00
CA PRO A 197 1.48 11.63 -8.68
C PRO A 197 2.07 12.86 -7.99
N ILE A 198 3.41 12.92 -7.91
CA ILE A 198 4.14 14.02 -7.25
C ILE A 198 3.84 15.36 -7.93
N ALA A 199 3.74 15.38 -9.26
CA ALA A 199 3.44 16.59 -10.01
C ALA A 199 2.12 17.27 -9.58
N ASN A 200 1.09 16.49 -9.21
CA ASN A 200 -0.17 17.02 -8.72
C ASN A 200 0.00 17.73 -7.37
N ILE A 201 0.87 17.19 -6.52
CA ILE A 201 1.16 17.76 -5.20
C ILE A 201 1.94 19.07 -5.35
N GLU A 202 2.95 19.09 -6.25
CA GLU A 202 3.73 20.30 -6.55
C GLU A 202 2.85 21.44 -7.08
N VAL A 203 1.90 21.13 -7.96
CA VAL A 203 0.94 22.11 -8.49
C VAL A 203 0.08 22.71 -7.39
N VAL A 204 -0.44 21.87 -6.48
CA VAL A 204 -1.33 22.33 -5.39
C VAL A 204 -0.59 23.14 -4.33
N LEU A 205 0.65 22.78 -4.02
CA LEU A 205 1.47 23.50 -3.05
C LEU A 205 2.16 24.74 -3.63
N ASP A 206 2.24 24.87 -4.96
CA ASP A 206 3.11 25.82 -5.66
C ASP A 206 4.55 25.79 -5.15
N LYS A 207 5.04 24.55 -4.88
CA LYS A 207 6.37 24.29 -4.34
C LYS A 207 6.98 23.07 -5.01
N LYS A 208 8.30 23.10 -5.21
CA LYS A 208 9.07 21.89 -5.56
C LYS A 208 9.21 21.00 -4.35
N ILE A 209 8.95 19.71 -4.55
CA ILE A 209 9.07 18.68 -3.52
C ILE A 209 10.39 17.96 -3.71
N LEU A 210 11.12 17.75 -2.61
CA LEU A 210 12.34 16.97 -2.65
C LEU A 210 12.03 15.51 -3.07
N PRO A 211 12.79 14.96 -4.00
CA PRO A 211 12.57 13.60 -4.45
C PRO A 211 12.82 12.60 -3.32
N HIS A 212 12.22 11.41 -3.48
CA HIS A 212 12.54 10.28 -2.62
C HIS A 212 14.04 10.00 -2.67
N SER A 213 14.70 10.07 -1.52
CA SER A 213 16.06 9.60 -1.30
C SER A 213 16.01 8.44 -0.31
N ASN A 214 17.01 7.56 -0.35
CA ASN A 214 17.23 6.59 0.73
C ASN A 214 17.50 7.40 2.01
N SER A 215 16.44 7.74 2.73
CA SER A 215 16.51 8.44 4.01
C SER A 215 16.58 7.39 5.11
N ASP A 216 17.25 7.72 6.22
CA ASP A 216 17.25 6.92 7.44
C ASP A 216 15.85 6.88 8.10
N GLU A 217 14.88 7.62 7.55
CA GLU A 217 13.51 7.68 8.00
C GLU A 217 12.81 6.32 7.77
N LYS A 218 12.50 5.63 8.85
CA LYS A 218 11.75 4.38 8.79
C LYS A 218 10.30 4.69 8.47
N ILE A 219 9.84 4.31 7.29
CA ILE A 219 8.44 4.40 6.87
C ILE A 219 7.94 3.06 6.34
N SER A 220 6.61 2.90 6.31
CA SER A 220 5.98 1.72 5.74
C SER A 220 6.29 1.59 4.25
N GLY A 221 6.84 0.43 3.83
CA GLY A 221 7.14 0.14 2.41
C GLY A 221 8.45 0.71 1.88
N ASN A 222 9.38 1.15 2.76
CA ASN A 222 10.68 1.69 2.33
C ASN A 222 11.81 0.66 2.25
N LEU A 223 11.57 -0.58 2.66
CA LEU A 223 12.57 -1.64 2.52
C LEU A 223 12.79 -2.00 1.06
N LEU A 224 14.04 -2.33 0.71
CA LEU A 224 14.40 -2.77 -0.64
C LEU A 224 13.76 -4.11 -0.99
N ASN A 225 13.67 -5.06 -0.04
CA ASN A 225 13.02 -6.35 -0.22
C ASN A 225 11.55 -6.28 0.20
N HIS A 226 10.73 -5.59 -0.57
CA HIS A 226 9.29 -5.44 -0.34
C HIS A 226 8.52 -5.75 -1.63
N TYR A 227 7.22 -6.06 -1.51
CA TYR A 227 6.32 -6.35 -2.64
C TYR A 227 6.70 -7.59 -3.46
N GLN A 228 7.38 -8.56 -2.83
CA GLN A 228 7.91 -9.72 -3.53
C GLN A 228 6.83 -10.80 -3.73
N PRO A 229 6.57 -11.23 -4.99
CA PRO A 229 5.86 -12.47 -5.25
C PRO A 229 6.72 -13.70 -4.85
N ARG A 230 6.16 -14.91 -4.97
CA ARG A 230 6.93 -16.16 -4.80
C ARG A 230 7.89 -16.38 -5.95
N ALA A 231 7.41 -16.07 -7.17
CA ALA A 231 8.24 -16.07 -8.36
C ALA A 231 9.33 -15.00 -8.30
N SER A 232 10.49 -15.26 -8.88
CA SER A 232 11.55 -14.25 -8.98
C SER A 232 11.21 -13.23 -10.09
N VAL A 233 11.32 -11.94 -9.76
CA VAL A 233 11.03 -10.84 -10.70
C VAL A 233 12.32 -10.37 -11.36
N HIS A 234 12.31 -10.24 -12.68
CA HIS A 234 13.44 -9.85 -13.52
C HIS A 234 13.01 -8.69 -14.44
N PRO A 235 13.29 -7.42 -14.07
CA PRO A 235 13.02 -6.30 -14.94
C PRO A 235 14.00 -6.28 -16.13
N TYR A 236 13.50 -5.93 -17.31
CA TYR A 236 14.32 -5.81 -18.52
C TYR A 236 13.92 -4.58 -19.35
N LYS A 237 14.84 -4.11 -20.18
CA LYS A 237 14.59 -3.04 -21.14
C LYS A 237 13.98 -3.62 -22.43
N LYS A 238 13.09 -2.89 -23.08
CA LYS A 238 12.50 -3.29 -24.36
C LYS A 238 13.53 -3.74 -25.40
N SER A 239 14.68 -3.08 -25.47
CA SER A 239 15.77 -3.41 -26.39
C SER A 239 16.42 -4.78 -26.16
N ALA A 240 16.25 -5.39 -24.99
CA ALA A 240 16.83 -6.68 -24.64
C ALA A 240 15.84 -7.86 -24.80
N ILE A 241 14.67 -7.62 -25.37
CA ILE A 241 13.59 -8.62 -25.37
C ILE A 241 13.91 -9.85 -26.22
N GLU A 242 14.58 -9.67 -27.37
CA GLU A 242 14.91 -10.80 -28.26
C GLU A 242 15.94 -11.74 -27.62
N ASP A 243 17.00 -11.17 -27.03
CA ASP A 243 18.02 -11.96 -26.31
C ASP A 243 17.39 -12.68 -25.11
N LEU A 244 16.54 -11.97 -24.37
CA LEU A 244 15.83 -12.53 -23.21
C LEU A 244 14.96 -13.74 -23.61
N ILE A 245 14.22 -13.65 -24.71
CA ILE A 245 13.35 -14.73 -25.20
C ILE A 245 14.13 -15.97 -25.59
N ASN A 246 15.34 -15.80 -26.13
CA ASN A 246 16.20 -16.93 -26.48
C ASN A 246 16.75 -17.64 -25.26
N ASP A 247 17.03 -16.91 -24.17
CA ASP A 247 17.71 -17.43 -22.99
C ASP A 247 16.75 -17.87 -21.86
N MET A 248 15.49 -17.39 -21.87
CA MET A 248 14.57 -17.64 -20.77
C MET A 248 14.02 -19.09 -20.76
N PRO A 249 13.84 -19.72 -19.57
CA PRO A 249 13.15 -21.00 -19.44
C PRO A 249 11.66 -20.86 -19.84
N LYS A 250 11.25 -21.44 -20.97
CA LYS A 250 9.92 -21.21 -21.56
C LYS A 250 8.76 -21.72 -20.71
N ASN A 251 8.89 -22.91 -20.10
CA ASN A 251 7.76 -23.58 -19.42
C ASN A 251 7.39 -23.02 -18.05
N LYS A 252 8.29 -22.27 -17.40
CA LYS A 252 8.11 -21.78 -16.03
C LYS A 252 8.26 -20.26 -15.90
N SER A 253 8.27 -19.59 -17.03
CA SER A 253 8.49 -18.16 -17.12
C SER A 253 7.32 -17.46 -17.80
N VAL A 254 7.08 -16.21 -17.44
CA VAL A 254 6.10 -15.32 -18.09
C VAL A 254 6.73 -13.97 -18.36
N LEU A 255 6.37 -13.40 -19.51
CA LEU A 255 6.70 -12.02 -19.88
C LEU A 255 5.51 -11.11 -19.58
N LEU A 256 5.72 -10.07 -18.76
CA LEU A 256 4.77 -8.96 -18.61
C LEU A 256 5.20 -7.86 -19.57
N LEU A 257 4.42 -7.62 -20.62
CA LEU A 257 4.76 -6.72 -21.71
C LEU A 257 3.92 -5.43 -21.70
N LEU A 258 4.57 -4.32 -21.97
CA LEU A 258 3.95 -3.05 -22.36
C LEU A 258 3.85 -2.91 -23.90
N SER A 259 4.86 -3.41 -24.61
CA SER A 259 4.90 -3.41 -26.06
C SER A 259 4.04 -4.53 -26.64
N ASP A 260 3.45 -4.28 -27.80
CA ASP A 260 2.71 -5.32 -28.51
C ASP A 260 3.70 -6.34 -29.06
N MET A 261 3.51 -7.59 -28.71
CA MET A 261 4.28 -8.72 -29.23
C MET A 261 3.40 -9.96 -29.20
N ASN A 262 3.45 -10.73 -30.25
CA ASN A 262 2.89 -12.07 -30.29
C ASN A 262 3.99 -13.03 -30.75
N LYS A 263 4.36 -13.98 -29.91
CA LYS A 263 5.31 -15.06 -30.23
C LYS A 263 4.77 -16.39 -29.73
N ASP A 264 4.81 -17.37 -30.58
CA ASP A 264 4.44 -18.75 -30.22
C ASP A 264 5.42 -19.33 -29.21
N ASN A 265 4.92 -20.26 -28.38
CA ASN A 265 5.67 -21.00 -27.38
C ASN A 265 6.26 -20.18 -26.22
N ILE A 266 5.70 -18.99 -25.93
CA ILE A 266 6.07 -18.13 -24.80
C ILE A 266 4.81 -17.70 -24.06
N HIS A 267 4.84 -17.72 -22.74
CA HIS A 267 3.76 -17.18 -21.93
C HIS A 267 3.89 -15.65 -21.86
N ILE A 268 2.97 -14.96 -22.48
CA ILE A 268 2.88 -13.48 -22.47
C ILE A 268 1.64 -13.04 -21.72
N HIS A 269 1.78 -12.03 -20.89
CA HIS A 269 0.69 -11.29 -20.28
C HIS A 269 0.84 -9.81 -20.63
N GLN A 270 -0.16 -9.30 -21.34
CA GLN A 270 -0.16 -7.90 -21.78
C GLN A 270 -0.54 -6.99 -20.61
N MET A 271 0.32 -6.02 -20.33
CA MET A 271 0.07 -4.98 -19.31
C MET A 271 -0.55 -3.74 -19.96
N PRO A 272 -1.38 -2.98 -19.22
CA PRO A 272 -1.91 -1.70 -19.70
C PRO A 272 -0.80 -0.71 -20.05
N LYS A 273 -0.99 0.06 -21.11
CA LYS A 273 -0.03 1.08 -21.59
C LYS A 273 -0.17 2.42 -20.86
N ASP A 274 -1.25 2.61 -20.12
CA ASP A 274 -1.49 3.76 -19.25
C ASP A 274 -0.94 3.50 -17.85
N ALA A 275 -0.26 4.49 -17.25
CA ALA A 275 0.40 4.33 -15.97
C ALA A 275 -0.58 4.07 -14.81
N TYR A 276 -1.75 4.72 -14.81
CA TYR A 276 -2.76 4.52 -13.78
C TYR A 276 -3.33 3.10 -13.83
N GLN A 277 -3.76 2.67 -15.02
CA GLN A 277 -4.28 1.32 -15.23
C GLN A 277 -3.22 0.24 -14.95
N TYR A 278 -1.96 0.49 -15.31
CA TYR A 278 -0.86 -0.41 -14.98
C TYR A 278 -0.68 -0.55 -13.46
N GLY A 279 -0.67 0.57 -12.73
CA GLY A 279 -0.59 0.60 -11.28
C GLY A 279 -1.71 -0.18 -10.63
N GLN A 280 -2.94 -0.01 -11.12
CA GLN A 280 -4.14 -0.68 -10.64
C GLN A 280 -4.04 -2.21 -10.70
N VAL A 281 -3.42 -2.76 -11.75
CA VAL A 281 -3.34 -4.20 -11.98
C VAL A 281 -2.01 -4.84 -11.58
N LEU A 282 -0.96 -4.06 -11.27
CA LEU A 282 0.38 -4.58 -11.03
C LEU A 282 0.40 -5.68 -9.96
N TYR A 283 -0.16 -5.43 -8.80
CA TYR A 283 -0.16 -6.39 -7.69
C TYR A 283 -1.04 -7.60 -7.96
N SER A 284 -2.23 -7.41 -8.52
CA SER A 284 -3.11 -8.51 -8.90
C SER A 284 -2.46 -9.40 -9.97
N THR A 285 -1.74 -8.81 -10.93
CA THR A 285 -0.98 -9.56 -11.93
C THR A 285 0.17 -10.36 -11.31
N LEU A 286 0.98 -9.76 -10.42
CA LEU A 286 2.05 -10.51 -9.73
C LEU A 286 1.50 -11.70 -8.94
N ARG A 287 0.37 -11.53 -8.23
CA ARG A 287 -0.31 -12.62 -7.51
C ARG A 287 -0.88 -13.66 -8.46
N LEU A 288 -1.47 -13.25 -9.58
CA LEU A 288 -1.94 -14.17 -10.61
C LEU A 288 -0.81 -15.04 -11.18
N MET A 289 0.38 -14.49 -11.36
CA MET A 289 1.53 -15.25 -11.82
C MET A 289 2.00 -16.29 -10.78
N ASP A 290 1.96 -15.93 -9.49
CA ASP A 290 2.20 -16.87 -8.39
C ASP A 290 1.15 -18.02 -8.36
N ASP A 291 -0.14 -17.70 -8.55
CA ASP A 291 -1.23 -18.69 -8.59
C ASP A 291 -1.06 -19.66 -9.79
N LYS A 292 -0.60 -19.15 -10.93
CA LYS A 292 -0.25 -19.95 -12.12
C LYS A 292 1.07 -20.72 -11.95
N LYS A 293 1.76 -20.59 -10.80
CA LYS A 293 3.01 -21.30 -10.45
C LYS A 293 4.18 -21.03 -11.40
N TYR A 294 4.25 -19.83 -11.97
CA TYR A 294 5.46 -19.39 -12.64
C TYR A 294 6.60 -19.24 -11.61
N GLU A 295 7.82 -19.62 -12.02
CA GLU A 295 9.03 -19.47 -11.20
C GLU A 295 9.73 -18.12 -11.48
N LYS A 296 9.59 -17.59 -12.70
CA LYS A 296 10.21 -16.36 -13.14
C LYS A 296 9.20 -15.44 -13.85
N ILE A 297 9.17 -14.20 -13.42
CA ILE A 297 8.37 -13.12 -14.01
C ILE A 297 9.33 -12.10 -14.61
N TYR A 298 9.34 -11.98 -15.92
CA TYR A 298 10.11 -10.96 -16.63
C TYR A 298 9.21 -9.76 -16.90
N ILE A 299 9.62 -8.57 -16.45
CA ILE A 299 8.81 -7.36 -16.55
C ILE A 299 9.49 -6.35 -17.49
N GLU A 300 8.82 -6.00 -18.58
CA GLU A 300 9.26 -4.88 -19.42
C GLU A 300 9.20 -3.59 -18.60
N LEU A 301 10.35 -2.91 -18.47
CA LEU A 301 10.43 -1.64 -17.75
C LEU A 301 9.60 -0.56 -18.46
N PRO A 302 8.69 0.11 -17.74
CA PRO A 302 7.89 1.18 -18.29
C PRO A 302 8.74 2.43 -18.62
N PRO A 303 8.17 3.41 -19.37
CA PRO A 303 8.86 4.66 -19.68
C PRO A 303 9.36 5.40 -18.44
N LYS A 304 10.50 6.09 -18.55
CA LYS A 304 11.06 6.94 -17.48
C LYS A 304 10.38 8.31 -17.45
N LYS A 305 9.09 8.34 -17.10
CA LYS A 305 8.31 9.57 -16.93
C LYS A 305 7.75 9.64 -15.50
N SER A 306 7.38 10.83 -15.07
CA SER A 306 6.94 11.10 -13.68
C SER A 306 5.75 10.24 -13.23
N GLU A 307 4.78 10.01 -14.11
CA GLU A 307 3.59 9.21 -13.84
C GLU A 307 3.91 7.72 -13.59
N TRP A 308 5.07 7.23 -14.03
CA TRP A 308 5.54 5.85 -13.85
C TRP A 308 6.42 5.67 -12.61
N TYR A 309 6.71 6.73 -11.87
CA TYR A 309 7.70 6.70 -10.80
C TYR A 309 7.36 5.70 -9.69
N ALA A 310 6.09 5.65 -9.26
CA ALA A 310 5.64 4.67 -8.27
C ALA A 310 5.78 3.22 -8.77
N ILE A 311 5.45 2.97 -10.04
CA ILE A 311 5.56 1.65 -10.66
C ILE A 311 7.02 1.20 -10.72
N HIS A 312 7.95 2.09 -11.15
CA HIS A 312 9.38 1.80 -11.12
C HIS A 312 9.88 1.42 -9.73
N ASP A 313 9.45 2.16 -8.68
CA ASP A 313 9.80 1.84 -7.30
C ASP A 313 9.32 0.45 -6.90
N ARG A 314 8.07 0.08 -7.26
CA ARG A 314 7.51 -1.23 -6.94
C ARG A 314 8.19 -2.37 -7.68
N ILE A 315 8.47 -2.21 -8.98
CA ILE A 315 9.20 -3.22 -9.78
C ILE A 315 10.62 -3.41 -9.20
N LYS A 316 11.32 -2.32 -8.89
CA LYS A 316 12.67 -2.37 -8.27
C LYS A 316 12.65 -3.15 -6.95
N LYS A 317 11.68 -2.88 -6.06
CA LYS A 317 11.57 -3.57 -4.76
C LYS A 317 11.15 -5.04 -4.92
N ALA A 318 10.22 -5.34 -5.83
CA ALA A 318 9.80 -6.71 -6.13
C ALA A 318 10.94 -7.57 -6.70
N SER A 319 11.87 -6.97 -7.43
CA SER A 319 13.01 -7.65 -8.07
C SER A 319 14.26 -7.71 -7.19
N PHE A 320 14.25 -7.09 -6.02
CA PHE A 320 15.41 -7.08 -5.13
C PHE A 320 15.70 -8.49 -4.59
N LYS A 321 16.93 -8.97 -4.81
CA LYS A 321 17.44 -10.20 -4.20
C LYS A 321 18.31 -9.79 -3.01
N ALA A 322 17.95 -10.29 -1.81
CA ALA A 322 18.75 -10.12 -0.61
C ALA A 322 20.05 -10.92 -0.70
#